data_2120be092eb10918a49c26821a860b57
#
_entry.id   2120be092eb10918a49c26821a860b57
#
_cell.length_a   1.000
_cell.length_b   1.000
_cell.length_c   1.000
_cell.angle_alpha   90.00
_cell.angle_beta   90.00
_cell.angle_gamma   90.00
#
_symmetry.space_group_name_H-M   'P 1'
#
loop_
_entity.id
_entity.type
_entity.pdbx_description
1 polymer ?
#
loop_
_entity_poly.entity_id
_entity_poly.type
_entity_poly.pdbx_seq_one_letter_code
_entity_poly.pdbx_strand_id
1 'polypeptide(L)'
;FFACIQKKVLNAWDYGVAQKRERLITIGIRNDLLNEIHFDFPTPHDYKPVLRDILLDCPKSDGTPYSEYKQKIYDLVPPGGYWRDIPEDVAKEYMKSCWNMGGGRTGILRRMSLDEPSLTVLTSPSQKQTDRCHPIESRPFTIRENARCQSFPDDWSFCGSIGSQYKQVGNAVPVNLAYEIASKIKEALENT
;
A
#
# COMPACT_ATOMS: atom_id res chain seq x y z
N PHE A 1 -27.36 -19.57 7.88
CA PHE A 1 -27.47 -18.10 7.74
C PHE A 1 -26.64 -17.40 8.83
N PHE A 2 -26.14 -16.19 8.54
CA PHE A 2 -25.43 -15.34 9.52
C PHE A 2 -26.42 -14.35 10.13
N ALA A 3 -26.51 -14.29 11.46
CA ALA A 3 -27.42 -13.38 12.15
C ALA A 3 -26.72 -12.14 12.73
N CYS A 4 -25.43 -12.23 13.09
CA CYS A 4 -24.65 -11.07 13.52
C CYS A 4 -23.61 -10.74 12.43
N ILE A 5 -23.70 -9.53 11.88
CA ILE A 5 -22.71 -9.03 10.91
C ILE A 5 -22.13 -7.74 11.47
N GLN A 6 -20.84 -7.80 11.82
CA GLN A 6 -20.08 -6.63 12.24
C GLN A 6 -19.26 -6.11 11.05
N LYS A 7 -19.21 -4.79 10.89
CA LYS A 7 -18.46 -4.13 9.81
C LYS A 7 -17.63 -3.00 10.38
N LYS A 8 -16.34 -2.96 10.01
CA LYS A 8 -15.43 -1.87 10.38
C LYS A 8 -14.45 -1.59 9.25
N VAL A 9 -14.20 -0.31 8.97
CA VAL A 9 -13.10 0.09 8.11
C VAL A 9 -11.83 0.10 8.96
N LEU A 10 -10.84 -0.70 8.55
CA LEU A 10 -9.52 -0.75 9.18
C LEU A 10 -8.48 -0.19 8.23
N ASN A 11 -7.56 0.64 8.77
CA ASN A 11 -6.41 1.12 8.03
C ASN A 11 -5.19 0.26 8.41
N ALA A 12 -4.55 -0.37 7.43
CA ALA A 12 -3.39 -1.23 7.65
C ALA A 12 -2.26 -0.54 8.44
N TRP A 13 -2.11 0.77 8.26
CA TRP A 13 -1.12 1.56 8.98
C TRP A 13 -1.28 1.52 10.50
N ASP A 14 -2.50 1.35 10.98
CA ASP A 14 -2.82 1.25 12.41
C ASP A 14 -2.42 -0.12 13.00
N TYR A 15 -1.97 -1.05 12.17
CA TYR A 15 -1.65 -2.44 12.53
C TYR A 15 -0.24 -2.85 12.09
N GLY A 16 0.72 -1.92 12.21
CA GLY A 16 2.14 -2.20 11.96
C GLY A 16 2.51 -2.40 10.49
N VAL A 17 1.72 -1.85 9.56
CA VAL A 17 1.99 -1.88 8.11
C VAL A 17 2.41 -0.49 7.64
N ALA A 18 3.56 -0.35 7.00
CA ALA A 18 4.06 0.94 6.49
C ALA A 18 3.28 1.44 5.25
N GLN A 19 1.95 1.34 5.30
CA GLN A 19 1.05 1.67 4.18
C GLN A 19 -0.31 2.19 4.65
N LYS A 20 -0.74 3.34 4.13
CA LYS A 20 -2.14 3.79 4.24
C LYS A 20 -3.01 2.99 3.28
N ARG A 21 -3.72 2.00 3.84
CA ARG A 21 -4.61 1.10 3.09
C ARG A 21 -5.85 0.80 3.90
N GLU A 22 -6.94 1.49 3.62
CA GLU A 22 -8.22 1.25 4.25
C GLU A 22 -8.96 0.10 3.57
N ARG A 23 -9.54 -0.78 4.38
CA ARG A 23 -10.39 -1.89 3.91
C ARG A 23 -11.58 -2.06 4.81
N LEU A 24 -12.75 -2.23 4.21
CA LEU A 24 -13.94 -2.66 4.92
C LEU A 24 -13.79 -4.15 5.24
N ILE A 25 -13.75 -4.45 6.53
CA ILE A 25 -13.75 -5.83 7.03
C ILE A 25 -15.16 -6.14 7.51
N THR A 26 -15.68 -7.29 7.10
CA THR A 26 -17.00 -7.78 7.50
C THR A 26 -16.83 -9.14 8.15
N ILE A 27 -17.28 -9.27 9.39
CA ILE A 27 -17.27 -10.52 10.14
C ILE A 27 -18.72 -10.96 10.34
N GLY A 28 -19.01 -12.20 9.99
CA GLY A 28 -20.34 -12.79 10.19
C GLY A 28 -20.25 -13.99 11.12
N ILE A 29 -21.10 -14.03 12.14
CA ILE A 29 -21.23 -15.15 13.07
C ILE A 29 -22.46 -15.96 12.67
N ARG A 30 -22.29 -17.28 12.58
CA ARG A 30 -23.38 -18.21 12.24
C ARG A 30 -24.44 -18.21 13.34
N ASN A 31 -25.72 -18.36 12.96
CA ASN A 31 -26.84 -18.18 13.89
C ASN A 31 -26.80 -19.08 15.13
N ASP A 32 -26.36 -20.32 14.98
CA ASP A 32 -26.29 -21.30 16.06
C ASP A 32 -25.15 -21.02 17.06
N LEU A 33 -24.21 -20.13 16.71
CA LEU A 33 -23.06 -19.76 17.55
C LEU A 33 -23.18 -18.36 18.18
N LEU A 34 -24.28 -17.68 17.98
CA LEU A 34 -24.46 -16.28 18.41
C LEU A 34 -24.33 -16.04 19.91
N ASN A 35 -24.76 -17.01 20.70
CA ASN A 35 -24.72 -16.91 22.15
C ASN A 35 -23.40 -17.41 22.77
N GLU A 36 -22.54 -17.99 21.94
CA GLU A 36 -21.29 -18.63 22.31
C GLU A 36 -20.07 -17.78 21.89
N ILE A 37 -20.16 -17.13 20.73
CA ILE A 37 -19.04 -16.39 20.15
C ILE A 37 -19.26 -14.88 20.28
N HIS A 38 -18.30 -14.22 20.96
CA HIS A 38 -18.17 -12.78 20.95
C HIS A 38 -16.91 -12.34 20.18
N PHE A 39 -17.07 -11.50 19.15
CA PHE A 39 -15.96 -11.00 18.34
C PHE A 39 -15.78 -9.50 18.52
N ASP A 40 -14.56 -9.08 18.81
CA ASP A 40 -14.15 -7.68 18.81
C ASP A 40 -13.06 -7.44 17.76
N PHE A 41 -13.15 -6.31 17.06
CA PHE A 41 -12.10 -5.90 16.13
C PHE A 41 -10.80 -5.54 16.89
N PRO A 42 -9.62 -5.78 16.26
CA PRO A 42 -8.35 -5.46 16.88
C PRO A 42 -8.22 -3.96 17.21
N THR A 43 -7.48 -3.66 18.27
CA THR A 43 -7.11 -2.30 18.67
C THR A 43 -5.94 -1.80 17.84
N PRO A 44 -5.94 -0.53 17.38
CA PRO A 44 -4.79 0.06 16.74
C PRO A 44 -3.53 0.02 17.60
N HIS A 45 -2.37 -0.16 16.97
CA HIS A 45 -1.07 -0.06 17.61
C HIS A 45 -0.67 1.41 17.85
N ASP A 46 0.09 1.67 18.90
CA ASP A 46 0.64 3.00 19.18
C ASP A 46 1.71 3.38 18.14
N TYR A 47 2.58 2.44 17.79
CA TYR A 47 3.61 2.62 16.76
C TYR A 47 3.06 2.43 15.36
N LYS A 48 3.34 3.43 14.50
CA LYS A 48 2.93 3.45 13.10
C LYS A 48 4.16 3.56 12.20
N PRO A 49 4.57 2.48 11.51
CA PRO A 49 5.78 2.46 10.71
C PRO A 49 5.68 3.37 9.48
N VAL A 50 6.84 3.88 9.04
CA VAL A 50 7.01 4.67 7.83
C VAL A 50 7.91 3.95 6.83
N LEU A 51 8.08 4.50 5.62
CA LEU A 51 8.89 3.87 4.57
C LEU A 51 10.37 3.69 4.97
N ARG A 52 10.91 4.57 5.81
CA ARG A 52 12.27 4.45 6.34
C ARG A 52 12.50 3.13 7.07
N ASP A 53 11.51 2.66 7.80
CA ASP A 53 11.60 1.46 8.65
C ASP A 53 11.68 0.16 7.83
N ILE A 54 11.31 0.22 6.55
CA ILE A 54 11.18 -0.97 5.70
C ILE A 54 12.02 -0.93 4.41
N LEU A 55 12.57 0.22 4.02
CA LEU A 55 13.26 0.35 2.72
C LEU A 55 14.78 0.35 2.82
N LEU A 56 15.38 0.89 3.90
CA LEU A 56 16.82 1.13 3.94
C LEU A 56 17.65 -0.14 3.86
N ASP A 57 17.15 -1.25 4.37
CA ASP A 57 17.78 -2.57 4.34
C ASP A 57 17.07 -3.57 3.41
N CYS A 58 16.20 -3.07 2.51
CA CYS A 58 15.41 -3.93 1.64
C CYS A 58 16.30 -4.69 0.64
N PRO A 59 16.19 -6.02 0.55
CA PRO A 59 16.94 -6.79 -0.43
C PRO A 59 16.63 -6.36 -1.87
N LYS A 60 17.64 -6.40 -2.73
CA LYS A 60 17.45 -6.13 -4.16
C LYS A 60 16.49 -7.14 -4.77
N SER A 61 15.61 -6.66 -5.63
CA SER A 61 14.67 -7.48 -6.36
C SER A 61 14.33 -6.88 -7.72
N ASP A 62 13.69 -7.66 -8.57
CA ASP A 62 13.23 -7.20 -9.87
C ASP A 62 12.17 -6.11 -9.74
N GLY A 63 12.13 -5.25 -10.76
CA GLY A 63 11.16 -4.17 -10.87
C GLY A 63 11.08 -3.65 -12.32
N THR A 64 10.09 -2.81 -12.58
CA THR A 64 9.93 -2.16 -13.88
C THR A 64 10.59 -0.79 -13.85
N PRO A 65 11.53 -0.46 -14.75
CA PRO A 65 12.15 0.86 -14.79
C PRO A 65 11.18 1.91 -15.35
N TYR A 66 11.43 3.18 -15.04
CA TYR A 66 10.88 4.28 -15.83
C TYR A 66 11.68 4.46 -17.14
N SER A 67 11.06 5.09 -18.14
CA SER A 67 11.79 5.60 -19.30
C SER A 67 12.76 6.72 -18.87
N GLU A 68 13.84 6.95 -19.64
CA GLU A 68 14.81 8.02 -19.37
C GLU A 68 14.14 9.39 -19.25
N TYR A 69 13.17 9.68 -20.11
CA TYR A 69 12.39 10.92 -20.07
C TYR A 69 11.66 11.07 -18.72
N LYS A 70 11.02 10.01 -18.26
CA LYS A 70 10.28 10.01 -17.00
C LYS A 70 11.22 10.11 -15.78
N GLN A 71 12.39 9.48 -15.83
CA GLN A 71 13.42 9.60 -14.79
C GLN A 71 13.89 11.05 -14.64
N LYS A 72 14.24 11.72 -15.74
CA LYS A 72 14.66 13.12 -15.72
C LYS A 72 13.63 14.06 -15.12
N ILE A 73 12.34 13.79 -15.34
CA ILE A 73 11.28 14.58 -14.70
C ILE A 73 11.21 14.29 -13.19
N TYR A 74 11.31 13.01 -12.81
CA TYR A 74 11.31 12.66 -11.39
C TYR A 74 12.53 13.18 -10.62
N ASP A 75 13.67 13.42 -11.29
CA ASP A 75 14.85 14.03 -10.66
C ASP A 75 14.57 15.46 -10.17
N LEU A 76 13.55 16.12 -10.73
CA LEU A 76 13.09 17.44 -10.31
C LEU A 76 12.08 17.37 -9.14
N VAL A 77 11.46 16.20 -8.90
CA VAL A 77 10.43 16.05 -7.86
C VAL A 77 11.08 15.77 -6.52
N PRO A 78 10.91 16.64 -5.51
CA PRO A 78 11.48 16.40 -4.19
C PRO A 78 10.84 15.18 -3.49
N PRO A 79 11.49 14.57 -2.49
CA PRO A 79 10.88 13.54 -1.64
C PRO A 79 9.56 14.05 -1.03
N GLY A 80 8.50 13.23 -1.11
CA GLY A 80 7.15 13.62 -0.67
C GLY A 80 6.40 14.52 -1.64
N GLY A 81 7.06 15.02 -2.70
CA GLY A 81 6.49 15.94 -3.68
C GLY A 81 5.69 15.28 -4.80
N TYR A 82 5.19 16.10 -5.69
CA TYR A 82 4.39 15.70 -6.85
C TYR A 82 4.48 16.78 -7.96
N TRP A 83 3.65 16.70 -8.99
CA TRP A 83 3.71 17.58 -10.16
C TRP A 83 3.67 19.10 -9.87
N ARG A 84 3.16 19.54 -8.72
CA ARG A 84 3.12 20.97 -8.35
C ARG A 84 4.44 21.48 -7.78
N ASP A 85 5.36 20.59 -7.45
CA ASP A 85 6.64 20.91 -6.83
C ASP A 85 7.78 21.00 -7.84
N ILE A 86 7.46 20.95 -9.14
CA ILE A 86 8.40 21.10 -10.25
C ILE A 86 8.03 22.31 -11.12
N PRO A 87 8.92 22.83 -12.00
CA PRO A 87 8.61 23.93 -12.90
C PRO A 87 7.33 23.69 -13.70
N GLU A 88 6.49 24.73 -13.79
CA GLU A 88 5.14 24.63 -14.35
C GLU A 88 5.13 24.21 -15.82
N ASP A 89 6.09 24.71 -16.60
CA ASP A 89 6.27 24.36 -18.00
C ASP A 89 6.57 22.87 -18.19
N VAL A 90 7.45 22.31 -17.37
CA VAL A 90 7.78 20.86 -17.36
C VAL A 90 6.54 20.05 -16.96
N ALA A 91 5.84 20.50 -15.91
CA ALA A 91 4.61 19.83 -15.45
C ALA A 91 3.52 19.83 -16.54
N LYS A 92 3.32 20.97 -17.23
CA LYS A 92 2.37 21.08 -18.35
C LYS A 92 2.71 20.15 -19.49
N GLU A 93 3.99 20.15 -19.91
CA GLU A 93 4.47 19.27 -20.98
C GLU A 93 4.24 17.79 -20.64
N TYR A 94 4.57 17.36 -19.41
CA TYR A 94 4.36 15.99 -18.99
C TYR A 94 2.88 15.62 -18.89
N MET A 95 2.07 16.47 -18.29
CA MET A 95 0.66 16.20 -18.02
C MET A 95 -0.20 16.21 -19.28
N LYS A 96 0.12 17.07 -20.27
CA LYS A 96 -0.65 17.21 -21.53
C LYS A 96 -2.16 17.42 -21.24
N SER A 97 -3.02 16.57 -21.80
CA SER A 97 -4.47 16.63 -21.60
C SER A 97 -4.89 16.56 -20.12
N CYS A 98 -4.11 15.89 -19.27
CA CYS A 98 -4.40 15.81 -17.83
C CYS A 98 -4.24 17.17 -17.13
N TRP A 99 -3.57 18.15 -17.72
CA TRP A 99 -3.41 19.49 -17.13
C TRP A 99 -4.73 20.17 -16.85
N ASN A 100 -5.69 20.06 -17.76
CA ASN A 100 -6.99 20.73 -17.67
C ASN A 100 -8.08 19.85 -17.01
N MET A 101 -7.72 18.63 -16.53
CA MET A 101 -8.69 17.77 -15.87
C MET A 101 -9.00 18.28 -14.46
N GLY A 102 -10.24 18.09 -14.01
CA GLY A 102 -10.65 18.37 -12.64
C GLY A 102 -9.98 17.46 -11.60
N GLY A 103 -10.14 17.81 -10.32
CA GLY A 103 -9.59 17.09 -9.17
C GLY A 103 -8.17 17.48 -8.80
N GLY A 104 -7.67 16.94 -7.68
CA GLY A 104 -6.36 17.31 -7.13
C GLY A 104 -5.16 16.74 -7.87
N ARG A 105 -5.36 15.65 -8.62
CA ARG A 105 -4.31 14.96 -9.43
C ARG A 105 -3.04 14.61 -8.65
N THR A 106 -3.17 14.44 -7.34
CA THR A 106 -2.06 14.25 -6.39
C THR A 106 -1.25 12.96 -6.60
N GLY A 107 -1.75 12.04 -7.44
CA GLY A 107 -1.05 10.83 -7.84
C GLY A 107 -0.16 10.96 -9.07
N ILE A 108 -0.18 12.12 -9.77
CA ILE A 108 0.69 12.35 -10.94
C ILE A 108 2.06 12.81 -10.44
N LEU A 109 3.13 12.18 -10.95
CA LEU A 109 4.51 12.45 -10.53
C LEU A 109 4.69 12.39 -9.00
N ARG A 110 4.00 11.48 -8.33
CA ARG A 110 4.10 11.37 -6.87
C ARG A 110 5.38 10.62 -6.48
N ARG A 111 6.34 11.34 -5.87
CA ARG A 111 7.49 10.76 -5.18
C ARG A 111 7.11 10.53 -3.72
N MET A 112 7.43 9.35 -3.19
CA MET A 112 7.17 9.04 -1.80
C MET A 112 8.19 9.71 -0.87
N SER A 113 7.89 9.79 0.43
CA SER A 113 8.82 10.26 1.47
C SER A 113 9.23 9.09 2.36
N LEU A 114 10.49 9.06 2.82
CA LEU A 114 10.93 8.09 3.81
C LEU A 114 10.22 8.24 5.16
N ASP A 115 9.79 9.45 5.49
CA ASP A 115 9.20 9.80 6.80
C ASP A 115 7.67 9.69 6.81
N GLU A 116 7.10 9.12 5.74
CA GLU A 116 5.68 8.84 5.62
C GLU A 116 5.42 7.36 5.29
N PRO A 117 4.24 6.81 5.64
CA PRO A 117 3.85 5.49 5.15
C PRO A 117 3.60 5.53 3.63
N SER A 118 3.76 4.40 2.96
CA SER A 118 3.37 4.26 1.57
C SER A 118 1.89 4.58 1.38
N LEU A 119 1.55 5.13 0.24
CA LEU A 119 0.17 5.08 -0.27
C LEU A 119 -0.17 3.64 -0.67
N THR A 120 -1.46 3.37 -0.89
CA THR A 120 -1.92 2.03 -1.28
C THR A 120 -1.09 1.47 -2.43
N VAL A 121 -0.46 0.30 -2.20
CA VAL A 121 0.29 -0.45 -3.21
C VAL A 121 -0.65 -0.87 -4.34
N LEU A 122 -0.23 -0.65 -5.56
CA LEU A 122 -1.01 -0.90 -6.77
C LEU A 122 -0.61 -2.22 -7.43
N THR A 123 -1.47 -2.71 -8.31
CA THR A 123 -1.25 -3.93 -9.12
C THR A 123 -0.35 -3.69 -10.33
N SER A 124 0.01 -2.45 -10.60
CA SER A 124 0.94 -2.05 -11.68
C SER A 124 1.84 -0.91 -11.20
N PRO A 125 3.14 -0.99 -11.44
CA PRO A 125 4.12 -0.02 -10.91
C PRO A 125 4.15 1.32 -11.65
N SER A 126 3.51 1.42 -12.81
CA SER A 126 3.70 2.55 -13.73
C SER A 126 2.39 3.00 -14.36
N GLN A 127 1.49 3.56 -13.55
CA GLN A 127 0.27 4.23 -14.03
C GLN A 127 0.41 5.74 -13.88
N LYS A 128 0.24 6.51 -14.96
CA LYS A 128 0.46 7.97 -14.98
C LYS A 128 -0.30 8.73 -13.90
N GLN A 129 -1.52 8.33 -13.58
CA GLN A 129 -2.38 9.03 -12.62
C GLN A 129 -2.17 8.58 -11.15
N THR A 130 -1.47 7.49 -10.95
CA THR A 130 -1.27 6.87 -9.64
C THR A 130 0.16 6.39 -9.43
N ASP A 131 1.11 7.15 -9.94
CA ASP A 131 2.54 6.85 -9.77
C ASP A 131 2.95 6.78 -8.30
N ARG A 132 3.92 5.90 -8.04
CA ARG A 132 4.57 5.71 -6.75
C ARG A 132 6.07 5.61 -7.00
N CYS A 133 6.74 6.77 -7.07
CA CYS A 133 8.18 6.83 -7.23
C CYS A 133 8.86 6.56 -5.90
N HIS A 134 9.95 5.80 -5.93
CA HIS A 134 10.80 5.54 -4.77
C HIS A 134 11.30 6.86 -4.17
N PRO A 135 11.40 6.97 -2.82
CA PRO A 135 11.75 8.24 -2.17
C PRO A 135 13.13 8.78 -2.57
N ILE A 136 14.11 7.90 -2.80
CA ILE A 136 15.51 8.25 -3.06
C ILE A 136 15.82 8.16 -4.55
N GLU A 137 15.37 7.12 -5.23
CA GLU A 137 15.69 6.82 -6.63
C GLU A 137 14.54 7.16 -7.57
N SER A 138 14.84 7.65 -8.79
CA SER A 138 13.82 7.99 -9.80
C SER A 138 13.35 6.75 -10.55
N ARG A 139 12.71 5.83 -9.82
CA ARG A 139 12.13 4.58 -10.32
C ARG A 139 10.87 4.19 -9.53
N PRO A 140 10.03 3.28 -10.05
CA PRO A 140 9.00 2.64 -9.24
C PRO A 140 9.61 1.81 -8.11
N PHE A 141 8.79 1.46 -7.13
CA PHE A 141 9.14 0.43 -6.15
C PHE A 141 9.33 -0.92 -6.85
N THR A 142 10.33 -1.67 -6.43
CA THR A 142 10.53 -3.07 -6.83
C THR A 142 9.45 -3.98 -6.24
N ILE A 143 9.44 -5.26 -6.64
CA ILE A 143 8.50 -6.25 -6.10
C ILE A 143 8.71 -6.42 -4.60
N ARG A 144 9.98 -6.53 -4.13
CA ARG A 144 10.29 -6.71 -2.71
C ARG A 144 9.93 -5.48 -1.87
N GLU A 145 10.21 -4.30 -2.37
CA GLU A 145 9.84 -3.05 -1.69
C GLU A 145 8.31 -2.93 -1.53
N ASN A 146 7.54 -3.26 -2.59
CA ASN A 146 6.08 -3.32 -2.49
C ASN A 146 5.60 -4.43 -1.54
N ALA A 147 6.29 -5.58 -1.50
CA ALA A 147 5.98 -6.66 -0.59
C ALA A 147 6.19 -6.24 0.87
N ARG A 148 7.31 -5.56 1.17
CA ARG A 148 7.55 -4.98 2.51
C ARG A 148 6.52 -3.90 2.88
N CYS A 149 6.07 -3.08 1.91
CA CYS A 149 4.94 -2.16 2.14
C CYS A 149 3.63 -2.89 2.53
N GLN A 150 3.49 -4.15 2.17
CA GLN A 150 2.38 -5.03 2.54
C GLN A 150 2.75 -5.97 3.71
N SER A 151 3.87 -5.70 4.39
CA SER A 151 4.41 -6.50 5.51
C SER A 151 4.66 -7.98 5.19
N PHE A 152 4.91 -8.35 3.91
CA PHE A 152 5.40 -9.69 3.59
C PHE A 152 6.84 -9.88 4.09
N PRO A 153 7.18 -11.05 4.64
CA PRO A 153 8.55 -11.37 4.99
C PRO A 153 9.42 -11.54 3.73
N ASP A 154 10.75 -11.36 3.88
CA ASP A 154 11.66 -11.34 2.73
C ASP A 154 11.87 -12.69 2.06
N ASP A 155 11.64 -13.77 2.76
CA ASP A 155 11.67 -15.15 2.23
C ASP A 155 10.40 -15.54 1.45
N TRP A 156 9.35 -14.71 1.49
CA TRP A 156 8.16 -14.98 0.70
C TRP A 156 8.41 -14.77 -0.80
N SER A 157 8.16 -15.78 -1.61
CA SER A 157 8.37 -15.75 -3.05
C SER A 157 7.08 -15.51 -3.82
N PHE A 158 7.14 -14.59 -4.80
CA PHE A 158 6.07 -14.37 -5.79
C PHE A 158 6.47 -15.03 -7.10
N CYS A 159 5.53 -15.67 -7.80
CA CYS A 159 5.81 -16.45 -9.00
C CYS A 159 5.22 -15.84 -10.27
N GLY A 160 5.76 -16.25 -11.41
CA GLY A 160 5.31 -15.82 -12.72
C GLY A 160 6.02 -14.55 -13.23
N SER A 161 5.47 -13.92 -14.25
CA SER A 161 6.05 -12.71 -14.83
C SER A 161 6.10 -11.55 -13.81
N ILE A 162 6.99 -10.57 -14.03
CA ILE A 162 7.10 -9.35 -13.20
C ILE A 162 5.72 -8.68 -13.03
N GLY A 163 4.95 -8.54 -14.10
CA GLY A 163 3.60 -7.99 -14.03
C GLY A 163 2.63 -8.83 -13.19
N SER A 164 2.77 -10.17 -13.21
CA SER A 164 1.99 -11.06 -12.35
C SER A 164 2.37 -10.90 -10.88
N GLN A 165 3.65 -10.78 -10.57
CA GLN A 165 4.13 -10.57 -9.21
C GLN A 165 3.64 -9.24 -8.62
N TYR A 166 3.68 -8.14 -9.39
CA TYR A 166 3.06 -6.86 -8.96
C TYR A 166 1.55 -7.00 -8.67
N LYS A 167 0.82 -7.77 -9.49
CA LYS A 167 -0.60 -8.03 -9.25
C LYS A 167 -0.84 -8.82 -7.96
N GLN A 168 -0.02 -9.84 -7.70
CA GLN A 168 -0.11 -10.63 -6.47
C GLN A 168 0.08 -9.74 -5.24
N VAL A 169 1.15 -8.94 -5.22
CA VAL A 169 1.43 -8.03 -4.11
C VAL A 169 0.32 -6.98 -3.95
N GLY A 170 -0.08 -6.33 -5.04
CA GLY A 170 -1.08 -5.25 -4.98
C GLY A 170 -2.48 -5.72 -4.57
N ASN A 171 -2.86 -6.96 -4.90
CA ASN A 171 -4.15 -7.55 -4.52
C ASN A 171 -4.15 -8.15 -3.10
N ALA A 172 -2.99 -8.36 -2.51
CA ALA A 172 -2.90 -8.98 -1.20
C ALA A 172 -3.55 -8.13 -0.09
N VAL A 173 -3.99 -8.81 0.94
CA VAL A 173 -4.23 -8.21 2.26
C VAL A 173 -2.88 -8.09 2.95
N PRO A 174 -2.53 -6.94 3.55
CA PRO A 174 -1.28 -6.80 4.31
C PRO A 174 -1.18 -7.86 5.41
N VAL A 175 -0.01 -8.51 5.51
CA VAL A 175 0.16 -9.68 6.38
C VAL A 175 -0.12 -9.36 7.84
N ASN A 176 0.42 -8.24 8.36
CA ASN A 176 0.20 -7.85 9.75
C ASN A 176 -1.28 -7.53 10.03
N LEU A 177 -1.98 -6.83 9.13
CA LEU A 177 -3.42 -6.59 9.29
C LEU A 177 -4.22 -7.90 9.30
N ALA A 178 -3.87 -8.85 8.42
CA ALA A 178 -4.52 -10.17 8.40
C ALA A 178 -4.25 -10.95 9.69
N TYR A 179 -3.02 -10.87 10.22
CA TYR A 179 -2.64 -11.50 11.48
C TYR A 179 -3.46 -10.98 12.66
N GLU A 180 -3.61 -9.65 12.78
CA GLU A 180 -4.40 -9.03 13.86
C GLU A 180 -5.86 -9.47 13.82
N ILE A 181 -6.47 -9.48 12.63
CA ILE A 181 -7.85 -9.94 12.45
C ILE A 181 -7.96 -11.44 12.78
N ALA A 182 -7.05 -12.26 12.28
CA ALA A 182 -7.06 -13.70 12.52
C ALA A 182 -6.85 -14.04 13.99
N SER A 183 -6.00 -13.30 14.70
CA SER A 183 -5.78 -13.45 16.15
C SER A 183 -7.06 -13.18 16.93
N LYS A 184 -7.84 -12.15 16.57
CA LYS A 184 -9.13 -11.86 17.20
C LYS A 184 -10.20 -12.90 16.88
N ILE A 185 -10.18 -13.45 15.67
CA ILE A 185 -11.07 -14.59 15.33
C ILE A 185 -10.72 -15.82 16.17
N LYS A 186 -9.42 -16.13 16.28
CA LYS A 186 -8.95 -17.24 17.10
C LYS A 186 -9.36 -17.08 18.57
N GLU A 187 -9.10 -15.88 19.16
CA GLU A 187 -9.50 -15.56 20.53
C GLU A 187 -11.01 -15.75 20.75
N ALA A 188 -11.84 -15.29 19.82
CA ALA A 188 -13.28 -15.44 19.89
C ALA A 188 -13.75 -16.92 19.84
N LEU A 189 -13.01 -17.78 19.14
CA LEU A 189 -13.30 -19.21 19.03
C LEU A 189 -12.78 -20.03 20.24
N GLU A 190 -11.69 -19.59 20.88
CA GLU A 190 -11.11 -20.29 22.05
C GLU A 190 -11.81 -19.98 23.37
N ASN A 191 -12.54 -18.87 23.43
CA ASN A 191 -13.33 -18.44 24.60
C ASN A 191 -14.79 -18.98 24.58
N THR A 192 -15.07 -19.94 23.70
CA THR A 192 -16.34 -20.67 23.55
C THR A 192 -16.27 -22.04 24.30
#